data_602db3fa2d925642d477e446b0dd1fbd
#
_entry.id   602db3fa2d925642d477e446b0dd1fbd
#
_cell.length_a   1.000
_cell.length_b   1.000
_cell.length_c   1.000
_cell.angle_alpha   90.00
_cell.angle_beta   90.00
_cell.angle_gamma   90.00
#
_symmetry.space_group_name_H-M   'P 1'
#
loop_
_entity.id
_entity.type
_entity.pdbx_description
1 polymer ?
#
loop_
_entity_poly.entity_id
_entity_poly.type
_entity_poly.pdbx_seq_one_letter_code
_entity_poly.pdbx_strand_id
1 'polypeptide(L)'
;MYQEALSRQLALDYCCSPADVADSKNHFTLYVPQEGRRRFQEQTVCRLKIAVVNGKLLVTGSEEIVAECQKRYADVTGEWFFDMKRLRELEELLAPFGARIAQVHPFFLPESGGIASSDLPSALLSDARDFELIRYDQDAILQFRGDDRFDQAFAFDPDAPDVLGMAAVKDSEILGMAGASADSPLFWQIGINVSPHAREMHVGSTLVRLLAQDILAQGTIPYYGTSMSHIASQRVAHRAGFAVAWAELITEEVR
;
A
#
# COMPACT_ATOMS: atom_id res chain seq x y z
N MET A 1 18.10 -1.37 3.94
CA MET A 1 17.72 -0.01 3.47
C MET A 1 16.22 0.22 3.66
N TYR A 2 15.32 -0.53 3.02
CA TYR A 2 13.87 -0.29 3.14
C TYR A 2 13.28 -0.56 4.53
N GLN A 3 13.83 -1.49 5.30
CA GLN A 3 13.36 -1.82 6.66
C GLN A 3 13.49 -0.64 7.64
N GLU A 4 14.58 0.13 7.59
CA GLU A 4 14.75 1.30 8.44
C GLU A 4 13.74 2.41 8.07
N ALA A 5 13.55 2.65 6.77
CA ALA A 5 12.56 3.61 6.29
C ALA A 5 11.13 3.16 6.65
N LEU A 6 10.83 1.86 6.50
CA LEU A 6 9.54 1.30 6.92
C LEU A 6 9.32 1.50 8.43
N SER A 7 10.33 1.23 9.26
CA SER A 7 10.22 1.45 10.72
C SER A 7 9.94 2.91 11.07
N ARG A 8 10.57 3.85 10.38
CA ARG A 8 10.30 5.29 10.56
C ARG A 8 8.89 5.65 10.13
N GLN A 9 8.43 5.14 8.97
CA GLN A 9 7.08 5.44 8.47
C GLN A 9 6.00 4.82 9.37
N LEU A 10 6.14 3.53 9.74
CA LEU A 10 5.18 2.89 10.63
C LEU A 10 5.16 3.53 12.02
N ALA A 11 6.30 4.05 12.51
CA ALA A 11 6.34 4.80 13.77
C ALA A 11 5.45 6.05 13.70
N LEU A 12 5.50 6.80 12.60
CA LEU A 12 4.61 7.94 12.37
C LEU A 12 3.15 7.48 12.23
N ASP A 13 2.91 6.47 11.40
CA ASP A 13 1.57 5.97 11.09
C ASP A 13 0.84 5.40 12.31
N TYR A 14 1.58 4.83 13.26
CA TYR A 14 1.08 4.16 14.46
C TYR A 14 1.40 4.89 15.76
N CYS A 15 1.83 6.15 15.71
CA CYS A 15 2.09 6.99 16.87
C CYS A 15 3.03 6.34 17.91
N CYS A 16 4.05 5.61 17.44
CA CYS A 16 5.05 4.95 18.28
C CYS A 16 6.47 5.37 17.89
N SER A 17 7.49 4.78 18.48
CA SER A 17 8.89 5.04 18.10
C SER A 17 9.39 4.04 17.05
N PRO A 18 10.43 4.37 16.25
CA PRO A 18 11.06 3.38 15.37
C PRO A 18 11.64 2.15 16.13
N ALA A 19 12.01 2.32 17.39
CA ALA A 19 12.46 1.23 18.26
C ALA A 19 11.31 0.27 18.59
N ASP A 20 10.09 0.81 18.81
CA ASP A 20 8.89 0.01 19.03
C ASP A 20 8.51 -0.78 17.76
N VAL A 21 8.77 -0.25 16.57
CA VAL A 21 8.56 -1.01 15.32
C VAL A 21 9.61 -2.11 15.16
N ALA A 22 10.82 -1.92 15.64
CA ALA A 22 11.93 -2.86 15.47
C ALA A 22 12.00 -3.97 16.51
N ASP A 23 11.39 -3.80 17.69
CA ASP A 23 11.38 -4.81 18.76
C ASP A 23 10.43 -5.98 18.45
N SER A 24 10.22 -6.90 19.40
CA SER A 24 9.35 -8.08 19.27
C SER A 24 8.04 -7.99 20.05
N LYS A 25 7.69 -6.80 20.59
CA LYS A 25 6.51 -6.62 21.43
C LYS A 25 5.36 -5.99 20.67
N ASN A 26 4.14 -6.29 21.07
CA ASN A 26 2.95 -5.56 20.59
C ASN A 26 2.91 -4.17 21.21
N HIS A 27 2.57 -3.15 20.41
CA HIS A 27 2.45 -1.77 20.85
C HIS A 27 1.04 -1.25 20.65
N PHE A 28 0.54 -0.53 21.65
CA PHE A 28 -0.80 0.04 21.71
C PHE A 28 -0.67 1.53 22.02
N THR A 29 -1.06 2.37 21.10
CA THR A 29 -0.86 3.81 21.15
C THR A 29 -2.15 4.56 20.89
N LEU A 30 -2.27 5.75 21.44
CA LEU A 30 -3.36 6.65 21.10
C LEU A 30 -3.09 7.28 19.74
N TYR A 31 -4.14 7.39 18.95
CA TYR A 31 -4.05 8.09 17.68
C TYR A 31 -3.86 9.59 17.90
N VAL A 32 -2.81 10.13 17.32
CA VAL A 32 -2.53 11.57 17.27
C VAL A 32 -2.19 11.94 15.83
N PRO A 33 -2.88 12.92 15.21
CA PRO A 33 -2.50 13.40 13.88
C PRO A 33 -1.05 13.88 13.87
N GLN A 34 -0.28 13.45 12.86
CA GLN A 34 1.13 13.81 12.69
C GLN A 34 1.42 14.09 11.22
N GLU A 35 2.31 15.04 10.95
CA GLU A 35 2.82 15.27 9.60
C GLU A 35 3.68 14.10 9.11
N GLY A 36 3.67 13.87 7.80
CA GLY A 36 4.47 12.81 7.17
C GLY A 36 3.89 11.40 7.28
N ARG A 37 2.69 11.24 7.82
CA ARG A 37 1.95 9.96 7.77
C ARG A 37 1.55 9.63 6.35
N ARG A 38 1.46 8.34 6.03
CA ARG A 38 0.82 7.91 4.79
C ARG A 38 -0.67 8.28 4.81
N ARG A 39 -1.23 8.51 3.63
CA ARG A 39 -2.66 8.71 3.44
C ARG A 39 -3.49 7.61 4.09
N PHE A 40 -4.55 8.00 4.77
CA PHE A 40 -5.59 7.11 5.27
C PHE A 40 -6.96 7.62 4.83
N GLN A 41 -7.92 6.72 4.67
CA GLN A 41 -9.30 7.10 4.38
C GLN A 41 -9.93 7.93 5.50
N GLU A 42 -9.47 7.76 6.74
CA GLU A 42 -9.89 8.52 7.92
C GLU A 42 -8.75 9.43 8.39
N GLN A 43 -8.69 10.64 7.88
CA GLN A 43 -7.60 11.57 8.22
C GLN A 43 -7.82 12.29 9.55
N THR A 44 -9.07 12.48 9.98
CA THR A 44 -9.42 13.26 11.18
C THR A 44 -9.77 12.41 12.38
N VAL A 45 -10.34 11.21 12.19
CA VAL A 45 -10.77 10.30 13.27
C VAL A 45 -10.36 8.89 12.92
N CYS A 46 -9.26 8.41 13.49
CA CYS A 46 -8.90 7.00 13.43
C CYS A 46 -9.50 6.27 14.63
N ARG A 47 -10.56 5.50 14.42
CA ARG A 47 -11.18 4.72 15.51
C ARG A 47 -10.25 3.60 15.97
N LEU A 48 -9.72 2.83 15.02
CA LEU A 48 -8.72 1.81 15.24
C LEU A 48 -8.01 1.49 13.93
N LYS A 49 -6.70 1.30 14.01
CA LYS A 49 -5.84 0.81 12.95
C LYS A 49 -4.85 -0.19 13.53
N ILE A 50 -4.63 -1.29 12.84
CA ILE A 50 -3.71 -2.36 13.27
C ILE A 50 -2.79 -2.72 12.12
N ALA A 51 -1.47 -2.67 12.34
CA ALA A 51 -0.51 -3.31 11.45
C ALA A 51 0.00 -4.62 12.07
N VAL A 52 0.20 -5.60 11.19
CA VAL A 52 1.00 -6.79 11.47
C VAL A 52 2.31 -6.65 10.72
N VAL A 53 3.40 -6.58 11.46
CA VAL A 53 4.76 -6.47 10.92
C VAL A 53 5.71 -7.32 11.78
N ASN A 54 6.56 -8.13 11.16
CA ASN A 54 7.53 -9.00 11.84
C ASN A 54 6.89 -9.89 12.95
N GLY A 55 5.68 -10.39 12.72
CA GLY A 55 4.96 -11.27 13.65
C GLY A 55 4.33 -10.59 14.87
N LYS A 56 4.31 -9.27 14.93
CA LYS A 56 3.74 -8.49 16.04
C LYS A 56 2.69 -7.48 15.57
N LEU A 57 1.99 -6.87 16.52
CA LEU A 57 0.97 -5.87 16.32
C LEU A 57 1.48 -4.46 16.63
N LEU A 58 1.19 -3.52 15.75
CA LEU A 58 1.16 -2.09 16.04
C LEU A 58 -0.29 -1.65 15.99
N VAL A 59 -0.80 -1.16 17.10
CA VAL A 59 -2.21 -0.77 17.28
C VAL A 59 -2.28 0.70 17.63
N THR A 60 -3.07 1.47 16.88
CA THR A 60 -3.36 2.88 17.20
C THR A 60 -4.83 3.18 17.01
N GLY A 61 -5.39 4.07 17.81
CA GLY A 61 -6.81 4.42 17.73
C GLY A 61 -7.28 5.28 18.88
N SER A 62 -8.60 5.31 19.08
CA SER A 62 -9.23 5.99 20.22
C SER A 62 -8.90 5.29 21.54
N GLU A 63 -8.80 6.06 22.61
CA GLU A 63 -8.36 5.58 23.94
C GLU A 63 -9.14 4.35 24.42
N GLU A 64 -10.46 4.40 24.34
CA GLU A 64 -11.34 3.33 24.82
C GLU A 64 -11.12 2.02 24.06
N ILE A 65 -11.02 2.08 22.73
CA ILE A 65 -10.83 0.90 21.87
C ILE A 65 -9.43 0.33 22.05
N VAL A 66 -8.40 1.20 22.11
CA VAL A 66 -7.02 0.79 22.31
C VAL A 66 -6.83 0.10 23.67
N ALA A 67 -7.46 0.61 24.73
CA ALA A 67 -7.41 -0.01 26.04
C ALA A 67 -8.02 -1.43 26.05
N GLU A 68 -9.14 -1.64 25.35
CA GLU A 68 -9.74 -2.97 25.19
C GLU A 68 -8.87 -3.90 24.32
N CYS A 69 -8.29 -3.38 23.24
CA CYS A 69 -7.34 -4.13 22.42
C CYS A 69 -6.11 -4.56 23.22
N GLN A 70 -5.54 -3.68 24.04
CA GLN A 70 -4.38 -4.01 24.87
C GLN A 70 -4.69 -5.12 25.89
N LYS A 71 -5.86 -5.07 26.56
CA LYS A 71 -6.28 -6.13 27.48
C LYS A 71 -6.40 -7.50 26.82
N ARG A 72 -6.86 -7.55 25.55
CA ARG A 72 -7.14 -8.80 24.84
C ARG A 72 -5.96 -9.33 24.04
N TYR A 73 -5.11 -8.44 23.54
CA TYR A 73 -4.14 -8.77 22.49
C TYR A 73 -2.67 -8.47 22.88
N ALA A 74 -2.37 -8.08 24.12
CA ALA A 74 -1.01 -7.76 24.54
C ALA A 74 0.00 -8.89 24.24
N ASP A 75 -0.40 -10.14 24.46
CA ASP A 75 0.45 -11.32 24.30
C ASP A 75 0.08 -12.18 23.07
N VAL A 76 -0.71 -11.64 22.14
CA VAL A 76 -1.12 -12.37 20.93
C VAL A 76 -0.08 -12.19 19.84
N THR A 77 0.30 -13.30 19.18
CA THR A 77 1.15 -13.20 17.98
C THR A 77 0.40 -12.55 16.81
N GLY A 78 1.10 -11.69 16.05
CA GLY A 78 0.56 -11.07 14.85
C GLY A 78 0.37 -12.04 13.68
N GLU A 79 1.11 -13.16 13.63
CA GLU A 79 1.14 -14.08 12.46
C GLU A 79 -0.25 -14.59 12.05
N TRP A 80 -1.14 -14.82 13.01
CA TRP A 80 -2.51 -15.33 12.78
C TRP A 80 -3.59 -14.31 13.19
N PHE A 81 -3.20 -13.04 13.32
CA PHE A 81 -4.14 -12.04 13.84
C PHE A 81 -5.29 -11.75 12.88
N PHE A 82 -5.06 -11.83 11.57
CA PHE A 82 -6.10 -11.60 10.57
C PHE A 82 -6.88 -12.85 10.17
N ASP A 83 -6.84 -13.91 10.98
CA ASP A 83 -7.72 -15.06 10.81
C ASP A 83 -9.17 -14.72 11.18
N MET A 84 -10.13 -15.37 10.54
CA MET A 84 -11.56 -15.14 10.72
C MET A 84 -12.01 -15.19 12.18
N LYS A 85 -11.39 -16.04 13.01
CA LYS A 85 -11.70 -16.10 14.44
C LYS A 85 -11.36 -14.78 15.13
N ARG A 86 -10.17 -14.25 14.90
CA ARG A 86 -9.70 -13.00 15.48
C ARG A 86 -10.45 -11.78 14.93
N LEU A 87 -10.74 -11.79 13.64
CA LEU A 87 -11.53 -10.71 13.02
C LEU A 87 -12.94 -10.63 13.63
N ARG A 88 -13.61 -11.78 13.91
CA ARG A 88 -14.90 -11.79 14.60
C ARG A 88 -14.81 -11.28 16.04
N GLU A 89 -13.80 -11.73 16.80
CA GLU A 89 -13.53 -11.24 18.15
C GLU A 89 -13.29 -9.72 18.18
N LEU A 90 -12.63 -9.19 17.15
CA LEU A 90 -12.39 -7.75 16.98
C LEU A 90 -13.67 -7.00 16.58
N GLU A 91 -14.49 -7.54 15.68
CA GLU A 91 -15.80 -6.97 15.34
C GLU A 91 -16.72 -6.87 16.56
N GLU A 92 -16.75 -7.93 17.38
CA GLU A 92 -17.51 -7.93 18.65
C GLU A 92 -16.98 -6.86 19.63
N LEU A 93 -15.66 -6.62 19.67
CA LEU A 93 -15.06 -5.57 20.46
C LEU A 93 -15.43 -4.17 19.94
N LEU A 94 -15.47 -3.98 18.64
CA LEU A 94 -15.70 -2.69 17.99
C LEU A 94 -17.18 -2.26 18.02
N ALA A 95 -18.11 -3.21 17.99
CA ALA A 95 -19.54 -2.96 17.89
C ALA A 95 -20.10 -1.97 18.95
N PRO A 96 -19.74 -2.06 20.26
CA PRO A 96 -20.19 -1.09 21.27
C PRO A 96 -19.72 0.35 21.03
N PHE A 97 -18.66 0.52 20.26
CA PHE A 97 -18.07 1.83 19.93
C PHE A 97 -18.57 2.39 18.58
N GLY A 98 -19.53 1.71 17.94
CA GLY A 98 -20.04 2.12 16.64
C GLY A 98 -19.00 2.05 15.52
N ALA A 99 -18.03 1.14 15.63
CA ALA A 99 -17.01 0.92 14.63
C ALA A 99 -17.07 -0.52 14.09
N ARG A 100 -16.56 -0.72 12.87
CA ARG A 100 -16.44 -2.05 12.25
C ARG A 100 -15.16 -2.14 11.42
N ILE A 101 -14.74 -3.34 11.08
CA ILE A 101 -13.62 -3.54 10.17
C ILE A 101 -14.04 -3.11 8.75
N ALA A 102 -13.28 -2.18 8.15
CA ALA A 102 -13.50 -1.75 6.78
C ALA A 102 -12.74 -2.63 5.79
N GLN A 103 -11.46 -2.89 6.09
CA GLN A 103 -10.60 -3.64 5.18
C GLN A 103 -9.38 -4.23 5.89
N VAL A 104 -8.82 -5.29 5.28
CA VAL A 104 -7.51 -5.87 5.62
C VAL A 104 -6.71 -6.01 4.33
N HIS A 105 -5.56 -5.34 4.25
CA HIS A 105 -4.74 -5.33 3.05
C HIS A 105 -3.28 -5.69 3.34
N PRO A 106 -2.65 -6.54 2.53
CA PRO A 106 -1.20 -6.70 2.49
C PRO A 106 -0.57 -5.54 1.73
N PHE A 107 0.60 -5.14 2.19
CA PHE A 107 1.44 -4.13 1.56
C PHE A 107 2.81 -4.71 1.23
N PHE A 108 3.35 -4.28 0.11
CA PHE A 108 4.54 -4.84 -0.51
C PHE A 108 5.60 -3.76 -0.66
N LEU A 109 6.85 -4.12 -0.41
CA LEU A 109 8.03 -3.30 -0.69
C LEU A 109 8.93 -3.97 -1.74
N PRO A 110 9.79 -3.20 -2.41
CA PRO A 110 10.81 -3.78 -3.26
C PRO A 110 11.67 -4.79 -2.51
N GLU A 111 11.91 -5.95 -3.11
CA GLU A 111 12.90 -6.89 -2.60
C GLU A 111 14.31 -6.30 -2.72
N SER A 112 15.19 -6.65 -1.78
CA SER A 112 16.57 -6.19 -1.80
C SER A 112 17.27 -6.67 -3.09
N GLY A 113 17.65 -5.73 -3.96
CA GLY A 113 18.24 -6.02 -5.27
C GLY A 113 17.26 -6.35 -6.39
N GLY A 114 15.96 -6.51 -6.09
CA GLY A 114 14.95 -6.93 -7.07
C GLY A 114 14.61 -5.87 -8.12
N ILE A 115 14.46 -4.60 -7.70
CA ILE A 115 14.06 -3.49 -8.59
C ILE A 115 15.25 -2.61 -9.01
N ALA A 116 16.30 -2.53 -8.19
CA ALA A 116 17.48 -1.71 -8.43
C ALA A 116 18.36 -2.17 -9.63
N SER A 117 18.15 -3.37 -10.16
CA SER A 117 18.80 -3.83 -11.38
C SER A 117 18.20 -3.11 -12.58
N SER A 118 19.06 -2.46 -13.38
CA SER A 118 18.68 -1.85 -14.67
C SER A 118 18.15 -2.88 -15.67
N ASP A 119 18.43 -4.15 -15.42
CA ASP A 119 18.03 -5.24 -16.30
C ASP A 119 16.60 -5.71 -15.96
N LEU A 120 15.69 -5.49 -16.89
CA LEU A 120 14.40 -6.16 -16.88
C LEU A 120 14.65 -7.68 -16.97
N PRO A 121 13.97 -8.50 -16.16
CA PRO A 121 13.98 -9.94 -16.36
C PRO A 121 13.66 -10.28 -17.82
N SER A 122 14.35 -11.27 -18.39
CA SER A 122 14.22 -11.62 -19.82
C SER A 122 12.77 -11.88 -20.25
N ALA A 123 11.93 -12.38 -19.34
CA ALA A 123 10.49 -12.57 -19.56
C ALA A 123 9.72 -11.23 -19.73
N LEU A 124 10.12 -10.16 -19.03
CA LEU A 124 9.51 -8.83 -19.17
C LEU A 124 10.09 -8.06 -20.38
N LEU A 125 11.33 -8.38 -20.79
CA LEU A 125 11.98 -7.77 -21.97
C LEU A 125 11.37 -8.22 -23.30
N SER A 126 10.92 -9.48 -23.40
CA SER A 126 10.27 -9.98 -24.62
C SER A 126 8.95 -9.25 -24.87
N ASP A 127 8.18 -9.03 -23.83
CA ASP A 127 6.83 -8.47 -23.93
C ASP A 127 6.84 -6.94 -24.03
N ALA A 128 7.85 -6.28 -23.46
CA ALA A 128 8.03 -4.82 -23.55
C ALA A 128 8.41 -4.32 -24.97
N ARG A 129 8.69 -5.20 -25.92
CA ARG A 129 8.97 -4.84 -27.32
C ARG A 129 7.69 -4.60 -28.14
N ASP A 130 6.55 -5.03 -27.64
CA ASP A 130 5.28 -5.00 -28.38
C ASP A 130 4.44 -3.75 -28.10
N PHE A 131 4.89 -2.83 -27.23
CA PHE A 131 4.18 -1.60 -26.89
C PHE A 131 5.16 -0.44 -26.63
N GLU A 132 4.67 0.77 -26.86
CA GLU A 132 5.38 2.00 -26.51
C GLU A 132 5.13 2.35 -25.03
N LEU A 133 6.16 2.87 -24.37
CA LEU A 133 6.07 3.36 -22.99
C LEU A 133 5.98 4.89 -22.97
N ILE A 134 4.90 5.42 -22.42
CA ILE A 134 4.69 6.86 -22.27
C ILE A 134 4.71 7.21 -20.79
N ARG A 135 5.56 8.19 -20.41
CA ARG A 135 5.62 8.74 -19.06
C ARG A 135 4.80 10.01 -18.94
N TYR A 136 4.15 10.17 -17.80
CA TYR A 136 3.36 11.35 -17.47
C TYR A 136 3.88 11.94 -16.16
N ASP A 137 4.13 13.24 -16.17
CA ASP A 137 4.34 14.03 -14.96
C ASP A 137 3.01 14.44 -14.34
N GLN A 138 3.06 15.14 -13.21
CA GLN A 138 1.89 15.55 -12.46
C GLN A 138 0.90 16.38 -13.27
N ASP A 139 1.38 17.28 -14.15
CA ASP A 139 0.51 18.11 -14.97
C ASP A 139 -0.15 17.30 -16.08
N ALA A 140 0.60 16.41 -16.71
CA ALA A 140 0.11 15.55 -17.78
C ALA A 140 -0.91 14.50 -17.28
N ILE A 141 -0.84 14.07 -16.02
CA ILE A 141 -1.81 13.15 -15.40
C ILE A 141 -3.21 13.77 -15.36
N LEU A 142 -3.33 15.09 -15.24
CA LEU A 142 -4.64 15.78 -15.12
C LEU A 142 -5.58 15.51 -16.30
N GLN A 143 -5.07 15.15 -17.48
CA GLN A 143 -5.88 14.77 -18.64
C GLN A 143 -6.74 13.52 -18.40
N PHE A 144 -6.37 12.67 -17.43
CA PHE A 144 -7.09 11.44 -17.09
C PHE A 144 -8.12 11.61 -15.98
N ARG A 145 -8.31 12.83 -15.46
CA ARG A 145 -9.30 13.09 -14.41
C ARG A 145 -10.71 12.78 -14.89
N GLY A 146 -11.38 11.87 -14.18
CA GLY A 146 -12.74 11.41 -14.53
C GLY A 146 -12.77 10.28 -15.55
N ASP A 147 -11.63 9.71 -15.90
CA ASP A 147 -11.56 8.49 -16.74
C ASP A 147 -11.49 7.24 -15.85
N ASP A 148 -12.64 6.58 -15.69
CA ASP A 148 -12.80 5.39 -14.83
C ASP A 148 -11.93 4.19 -15.25
N ARG A 149 -11.35 4.23 -16.47
CA ARG A 149 -10.41 3.18 -16.91
C ARG A 149 -9.14 3.15 -16.08
N PHE A 150 -8.81 4.25 -15.40
CA PHE A 150 -7.56 4.45 -14.64
C PHE A 150 -7.80 4.79 -13.16
N ASP A 151 -8.94 4.38 -12.61
CA ASP A 151 -9.38 4.64 -11.23
C ASP A 151 -8.49 4.02 -10.14
N GLN A 152 -7.69 2.99 -10.50
CA GLN A 152 -6.69 2.41 -9.59
C GLN A 152 -5.30 3.04 -9.77
N ALA A 153 -4.98 3.55 -10.95
CA ALA A 153 -3.72 4.24 -11.22
C ALA A 153 -3.70 5.64 -10.61
N PHE A 154 -4.83 6.37 -10.71
CA PHE A 154 -4.94 7.76 -10.27
C PHE A 154 -6.17 7.95 -9.38
N ALA A 155 -5.94 8.45 -8.16
CA ALA A 155 -7.01 8.74 -7.19
C ALA A 155 -7.43 10.21 -7.22
N PHE A 156 -6.58 11.10 -7.73
CA PHE A 156 -6.77 12.56 -7.72
C PHE A 156 -7.09 13.12 -6.33
N ASP A 157 -6.53 12.49 -5.31
CA ASP A 157 -6.67 12.88 -3.91
C ASP A 157 -5.75 14.07 -3.62
N PRO A 158 -6.29 15.23 -3.16
CA PRO A 158 -5.46 16.40 -2.86
C PRO A 158 -4.47 16.19 -1.72
N ASP A 159 -4.76 15.26 -0.80
CA ASP A 159 -3.90 14.96 0.35
C ASP A 159 -2.78 13.96 0.02
N ALA A 160 -2.91 13.24 -1.10
CA ALA A 160 -1.90 12.35 -1.65
C ALA A 160 -1.87 12.48 -3.18
N PRO A 161 -1.32 13.58 -3.71
CA PRO A 161 -1.39 13.88 -5.13
C PRO A 161 -0.70 12.81 -5.99
N ASP A 162 -1.31 12.51 -7.13
CA ASP A 162 -0.69 11.70 -8.16
C ASP A 162 0.47 12.47 -8.78
N VAL A 163 1.68 11.90 -8.76
CA VAL A 163 2.93 12.61 -9.13
C VAL A 163 3.63 12.03 -10.35
N LEU A 164 3.44 10.74 -10.64
CA LEU A 164 3.99 10.06 -11.81
C LEU A 164 2.97 9.11 -12.42
N GLY A 165 3.00 9.00 -13.74
CA GLY A 165 2.24 8.03 -14.50
C GLY A 165 3.09 7.35 -15.58
N MET A 166 2.74 6.11 -15.92
CA MET A 166 3.37 5.37 -17.00
C MET A 166 2.34 4.51 -17.72
N ALA A 167 2.21 4.69 -19.03
CA ALA A 167 1.33 3.88 -19.87
C ALA A 167 2.11 2.96 -20.80
N ALA A 168 1.52 1.80 -21.08
CA ALA A 168 1.87 0.95 -22.21
C ALA A 168 0.87 1.21 -23.32
N VAL A 169 1.33 1.62 -24.51
CA VAL A 169 0.47 2.00 -25.63
C VAL A 169 0.80 1.14 -26.86
N LYS A 170 -0.21 0.63 -27.53
CA LYS A 170 -0.10 -0.08 -28.81
C LYS A 170 -1.23 0.35 -29.73
N ASP A 171 -0.90 0.65 -30.98
CA ASP A 171 -1.87 1.07 -31.99
C ASP A 171 -2.79 2.23 -31.52
N SER A 172 -2.20 3.19 -30.78
CA SER A 172 -2.89 4.34 -30.15
C SER A 172 -3.85 3.95 -29.01
N GLU A 173 -3.85 2.71 -28.55
CA GLU A 173 -4.64 2.24 -27.42
C GLU A 173 -3.78 2.07 -26.17
N ILE A 174 -4.27 2.55 -25.00
CA ILE A 174 -3.61 2.34 -23.70
C ILE A 174 -3.97 0.94 -23.21
N LEU A 175 -2.98 0.05 -23.20
CA LEU A 175 -3.09 -1.33 -22.72
C LEU A 175 -3.06 -1.43 -21.19
N GLY A 176 -2.39 -0.49 -20.55
CA GLY A 176 -2.32 -0.38 -19.09
C GLY A 176 -1.72 0.95 -18.68
N MET A 177 -2.07 1.37 -17.45
CA MET A 177 -1.63 2.61 -16.81
C MET A 177 -1.22 2.31 -15.38
N ALA A 178 0.04 2.59 -15.04
CA ALA A 178 0.49 2.65 -13.65
C ALA A 178 0.58 4.12 -13.21
N GLY A 179 0.15 4.40 -12.00
CA GLY A 179 0.24 5.72 -11.37
C GLY A 179 0.92 5.64 -10.01
N ALA A 180 1.54 6.72 -9.59
CA ALA A 180 2.13 6.84 -8.26
C ALA A 180 1.58 8.07 -7.54
N SER A 181 1.05 7.87 -6.33
CA SER A 181 0.62 8.94 -5.43
C SER A 181 1.66 9.19 -4.33
N ALA A 182 1.87 10.46 -3.99
CA ALA A 182 2.78 10.89 -2.92
C ALA A 182 2.09 10.76 -1.56
N ASP A 183 1.96 9.53 -1.06
CA ASP A 183 1.22 9.23 0.18
C ASP A 183 1.94 9.73 1.44
N SER A 184 3.26 9.87 1.38
CA SER A 184 4.10 10.51 2.40
C SER A 184 5.40 11.02 1.78
N PRO A 185 6.20 11.81 2.50
CA PRO A 185 7.52 12.23 2.03
C PRO A 185 8.49 11.08 1.74
N LEU A 186 8.28 9.90 2.37
CA LEU A 186 9.16 8.74 2.24
C LEU A 186 8.62 7.68 1.28
N PHE A 187 7.29 7.57 1.15
CA PHE A 187 6.65 6.45 0.46
C PHE A 187 5.62 6.92 -0.55
N TRP A 188 5.75 6.42 -1.79
CA TRP A 188 4.80 6.64 -2.86
C TRP A 188 4.09 5.34 -3.23
N GLN A 189 2.77 5.35 -3.22
CA GLN A 189 1.96 4.17 -3.56
C GLN A 189 1.83 4.01 -5.06
N ILE A 190 2.01 2.78 -5.54
CA ILE A 190 1.77 2.44 -6.94
C ILE A 190 0.39 1.78 -7.08
N GLY A 191 -0.43 2.35 -7.98
CA GLY A 191 -1.66 1.77 -8.48
C GLY A 191 -1.54 1.36 -9.94
N ILE A 192 -2.42 0.47 -10.44
CA ILE A 192 -2.33 -0.09 -11.80
C ILE A 192 -3.70 -0.49 -12.34
N ASN A 193 -4.01 -0.07 -13.55
CA ASN A 193 -5.09 -0.59 -14.37
C ASN A 193 -4.51 -1.27 -15.61
N VAL A 194 -5.04 -2.43 -15.97
CA VAL A 194 -4.67 -3.15 -17.19
C VAL A 194 -5.93 -3.53 -17.94
N SER A 195 -5.98 -3.18 -19.22
CA SER A 195 -7.09 -3.52 -20.11
C SER A 195 -7.32 -5.04 -20.13
N PRO A 196 -8.59 -5.49 -20.16
CA PRO A 196 -8.92 -6.92 -20.11
C PRO A 196 -8.22 -7.76 -21.18
N HIS A 197 -8.06 -7.22 -22.39
CA HIS A 197 -7.41 -7.94 -23.50
C HIS A 197 -5.88 -7.93 -23.43
N ALA A 198 -5.28 -7.06 -22.60
CA ALA A 198 -3.84 -7.01 -22.36
C ALA A 198 -3.42 -7.79 -21.10
N ARG A 199 -4.37 -8.46 -20.44
CA ARG A 199 -4.07 -9.37 -19.34
C ARG A 199 -3.23 -10.54 -19.89
N GLU A 200 -2.29 -11.03 -19.04
CA GLU A 200 -1.31 -12.08 -19.39
C GLU A 200 -0.16 -11.64 -20.31
N MET A 201 -0.19 -10.43 -20.89
CA MET A 201 0.93 -9.84 -21.65
C MET A 201 2.00 -9.20 -20.75
N HIS A 202 2.01 -9.47 -19.46
CA HIS A 202 2.91 -8.89 -18.46
C HIS A 202 2.95 -7.35 -18.38
N VAL A 203 2.04 -6.65 -19.06
CA VAL A 203 1.95 -5.19 -19.09
C VAL A 203 1.98 -4.59 -17.67
N GLY A 204 1.12 -5.10 -16.77
CA GLY A 204 1.01 -4.58 -15.41
C GLY A 204 2.32 -4.71 -14.62
N SER A 205 2.98 -5.87 -14.65
CA SER A 205 4.24 -6.08 -13.92
C SER A 205 5.40 -5.26 -14.50
N THR A 206 5.43 -5.08 -15.82
CA THR A 206 6.40 -4.22 -16.49
C THR A 206 6.23 -2.76 -16.08
N LEU A 207 5.01 -2.23 -16.15
CA LEU A 207 4.71 -0.85 -15.76
C LEU A 207 5.02 -0.57 -14.29
N VAL A 208 4.56 -1.46 -13.39
CA VAL A 208 4.82 -1.33 -11.94
C VAL A 208 6.31 -1.33 -11.64
N ARG A 209 7.10 -2.24 -12.28
CA ARG A 209 8.55 -2.29 -12.09
C ARG A 209 9.24 -1.02 -12.57
N LEU A 210 8.93 -0.55 -13.79
CA LEU A 210 9.56 0.63 -14.38
C LEU A 210 9.20 1.90 -13.59
N LEU A 211 7.92 2.05 -13.21
CA LEU A 211 7.50 3.17 -12.36
C LEU A 211 8.19 3.14 -11.00
N ALA A 212 8.36 1.95 -10.40
CA ALA A 212 9.11 1.80 -9.16
C ALA A 212 10.58 2.22 -9.30
N GLN A 213 11.22 1.96 -10.44
CA GLN A 213 12.57 2.46 -10.73
C GLN A 213 12.60 3.99 -10.83
N ASP A 214 11.62 4.60 -11.50
CA ASP A 214 11.50 6.06 -11.62
C ASP A 214 11.30 6.71 -10.22
N ILE A 215 10.51 6.09 -9.33
CA ILE A 215 10.30 6.55 -7.95
C ILE A 215 11.61 6.45 -7.14
N LEU A 216 12.31 5.31 -7.21
CA LEU A 216 13.59 5.12 -6.52
C LEU A 216 14.65 6.12 -6.99
N ALA A 217 14.66 6.46 -8.28
CA ALA A 217 15.58 7.47 -8.84
C ALA A 217 15.31 8.88 -8.26
N GLN A 218 14.12 9.15 -7.76
CA GLN A 218 13.78 10.40 -7.06
C GLN A 218 14.09 10.37 -5.56
N GLY A 219 14.66 9.27 -5.05
CA GLY A 219 15.04 9.12 -3.66
C GLY A 219 13.89 8.75 -2.72
N THR A 220 12.73 8.41 -3.25
CA THR A 220 11.53 7.93 -2.54
C THR A 220 11.40 6.42 -2.65
N ILE A 221 10.59 5.80 -1.80
CA ILE A 221 10.40 4.36 -1.76
C ILE A 221 9.03 4.01 -2.33
N PRO A 222 8.96 3.26 -3.43
CA PRO A 222 7.70 2.77 -3.93
C PRO A 222 7.14 1.69 -3.00
N TYR A 223 5.83 1.71 -2.79
CA TYR A 223 5.14 0.60 -2.15
C TYR A 223 3.87 0.25 -2.93
N TYR A 224 3.37 -0.95 -2.72
CA TYR A 224 2.21 -1.46 -3.42
C TYR A 224 1.23 -2.03 -2.41
N GLY A 225 -0.05 -1.71 -2.54
CA GLY A 225 -1.12 -2.24 -1.70
C GLY A 225 -2.19 -2.90 -2.54
N THR A 226 -2.81 -3.98 -2.02
CA THR A 226 -3.93 -4.62 -2.72
C THR A 226 -4.80 -5.42 -1.75
N SER A 227 -6.00 -5.79 -2.17
CA SER A 227 -6.88 -6.66 -1.39
C SER A 227 -6.29 -8.08 -1.23
N MET A 228 -6.57 -8.71 -0.09
CA MET A 228 -6.20 -10.11 0.20
C MET A 228 -6.71 -11.10 -0.87
N SER A 229 -7.85 -10.83 -1.46
CA SER A 229 -8.46 -11.70 -2.49
C SER A 229 -8.08 -11.33 -3.92
N HIS A 230 -7.39 -10.21 -4.15
CA HIS A 230 -7.00 -9.77 -5.49
C HIS A 230 -5.71 -10.44 -5.97
N ILE A 231 -5.77 -11.75 -6.20
CA ILE A 231 -4.61 -12.59 -6.55
C ILE A 231 -3.88 -12.09 -7.80
N ALA A 232 -4.60 -11.59 -8.79
CA ALA A 232 -3.98 -11.04 -10.01
C ALA A 232 -3.06 -9.86 -9.68
N SER A 233 -3.52 -8.92 -8.85
CA SER A 233 -2.74 -7.76 -8.40
C SER A 233 -1.52 -8.17 -7.55
N GLN A 234 -1.67 -9.15 -6.65
CA GLN A 234 -0.55 -9.69 -5.88
C GLN A 234 0.52 -10.32 -6.79
N ARG A 235 0.10 -11.04 -7.85
CA ARG A 235 1.03 -11.59 -8.85
C ARG A 235 1.77 -10.50 -9.62
N VAL A 236 1.09 -9.37 -9.92
CA VAL A 236 1.74 -8.20 -10.54
C VAL A 236 2.85 -7.68 -9.63
N ALA A 237 2.56 -7.46 -8.34
CA ALA A 237 3.55 -7.00 -7.37
C ALA A 237 4.77 -7.94 -7.31
N HIS A 238 4.57 -9.24 -7.12
CA HIS A 238 5.67 -10.22 -7.08
C HIS A 238 6.51 -10.24 -8.35
N ARG A 239 5.88 -10.26 -9.53
CA ARG A 239 6.60 -10.24 -10.82
C ARG A 239 7.37 -8.94 -11.04
N ALA A 240 6.87 -7.83 -10.50
CA ALA A 240 7.56 -6.54 -10.55
C ALA A 240 8.76 -6.47 -9.59
N GLY A 241 8.95 -7.46 -8.69
CA GLY A 241 10.06 -7.53 -7.75
C GLY A 241 9.72 -6.97 -6.35
N PHE A 242 8.44 -7.03 -5.97
CA PHE A 242 7.97 -6.68 -4.63
C PHE A 242 7.67 -7.92 -3.80
N ALA A 243 7.91 -7.84 -2.49
CA ALA A 243 7.50 -8.85 -1.51
C ALA A 243 6.60 -8.23 -0.44
N VAL A 244 5.73 -9.04 0.16
CA VAL A 244 4.91 -8.62 1.30
C VAL A 244 5.82 -8.17 2.44
N ALA A 245 5.58 -6.97 2.97
CA ALA A 245 6.37 -6.38 4.05
C ALA A 245 5.57 -6.22 5.34
N TRP A 246 4.29 -5.88 5.24
CA TRP A 246 3.35 -5.79 6.37
C TRP A 246 1.92 -5.96 5.87
N ALA A 247 0.98 -6.10 6.80
CA ALA A 247 -0.45 -6.04 6.50
C ALA A 247 -1.15 -5.08 7.46
N GLU A 248 -2.21 -4.42 7.01
CA GLU A 248 -2.97 -3.47 7.83
C GLU A 248 -4.46 -3.77 7.82
N LEU A 249 -5.06 -3.57 8.98
CA LEU A 249 -6.50 -3.51 9.18
C LEU A 249 -6.89 -2.07 9.50
N ILE A 250 -7.93 -1.58 8.83
CA ILE A 250 -8.51 -0.25 9.05
C ILE A 250 -9.97 -0.44 9.40
N THR A 251 -10.47 0.41 10.32
CA THR A 251 -11.88 0.44 10.71
C THR A 251 -12.60 1.66 10.14
N GLU A 252 -13.91 1.56 10.08
CA GLU A 252 -14.80 2.68 9.72
C GLU A 252 -15.93 2.81 10.77
N GLU A 253 -16.57 3.98 10.79
CA GLU A 253 -17.76 4.18 11.62
C GLU A 253 -18.99 3.51 11.01
N VAL A 254 -19.80 2.87 11.86
CA VAL A 254 -21.12 2.37 11.47
C VAL A 254 -22.07 3.57 11.37
N ARG A 255 -22.48 3.90 10.16
CA ARG A 255 -23.48 4.95 9.89
C ARG A 255 -24.89 4.47 10.11
#